data_9ece398f0f33398230edc7411303856d
#
_entry.id   9ece398f0f33398230edc7411303856d
#
_cell.length_a   1.000
_cell.length_b   1.000
_cell.length_c   1.000
_cell.angle_alpha   90.00
_cell.angle_beta   90.00
_cell.angle_gamma   90.00
#
_symmetry.space_group_name_H-M   'P 1'
#
loop_
_entity.id
_entity.type
_entity.pdbx_description
1 polymer ?
#
loop_
_entity_poly.entity_id
_entity_poly.type
_entity_poly.pdbx_seq_one_letter_code
_entity_poly.pdbx_strand_id
1 'polypeptide(L)'
;MATLVTSTVTFEAAHQLPWHPGRCRRLHGHHYRCEVTVTGPLDERGIVVDFEQIDEILATAVTDRFDHQLLNDILSNPTAELIAAEIWESIAALLPAVTAAELVRLRLFETPESYVELVRDSDRAGHGR
;
A
#
# COMPACT_ATOMS: atom_id res chain seq x y z
N MET A 1 -14.29 2.87 -20.68
CA MET A 1 -13.06 3.30 -20.05
C MET A 1 -13.17 3.26 -18.53
N ALA A 2 -12.06 3.11 -17.85
CA ALA A 2 -12.03 3.08 -16.39
C ALA A 2 -11.48 4.40 -15.87
N THR A 3 -11.95 4.80 -14.69
CA THR A 3 -11.40 5.96 -13.98
C THR A 3 -10.55 5.44 -12.83
N LEU A 4 -9.29 5.78 -12.81
CA LEU A 4 -8.35 5.39 -11.75
C LEU A 4 -8.01 6.61 -10.91
N VAL A 5 -8.03 6.43 -9.60
CA VAL A 5 -7.67 7.48 -8.64
C VAL A 5 -6.47 6.98 -7.85
N THR A 6 -5.42 7.78 -7.82
CA THR A 6 -4.19 7.42 -7.11
C THR A 6 -3.89 8.44 -6.03
N SER A 7 -3.54 7.97 -4.85
CA SER A 7 -3.08 8.82 -3.76
C SER A 7 -1.80 8.23 -3.18
N THR A 8 -0.99 9.08 -2.54
CA THR A 8 0.34 8.71 -2.08
C THR A 8 0.51 9.13 -0.63
N VAL A 9 1.19 8.28 0.15
CA VAL A 9 1.59 8.61 1.51
C VAL A 9 3.04 8.18 1.71
N THR A 10 3.77 8.89 2.56
CA THR A 10 5.16 8.56 2.88
C THR A 10 5.29 8.26 4.36
N PHE A 11 6.30 7.47 4.70
CA PHE A 11 6.63 7.21 6.10
C PHE A 11 8.11 6.86 6.24
N GLU A 12 8.65 7.16 7.41
CA GLU A 12 10.03 6.83 7.74
C GLU A 12 10.02 5.62 8.65
N ALA A 13 10.79 4.59 8.30
CA ALA A 13 10.84 3.39 9.12
C ALA A 13 12.16 2.67 8.94
N ALA A 14 12.49 1.85 9.93
CA ALA A 14 13.72 1.06 9.91
C ALA A 14 13.37 -0.42 9.93
N HIS A 15 14.26 -1.22 9.36
CA HIS A 15 14.15 -2.67 9.44
C HIS A 15 15.52 -3.33 9.32
N GLN A 16 15.55 -4.61 9.61
CA GLN A 16 16.70 -5.45 9.35
C GLN A 16 16.19 -6.79 8.83
N LEU A 17 16.97 -7.38 7.93
CA LEU A 17 16.65 -8.68 7.34
C LEU A 17 17.75 -9.64 7.72
N PRO A 18 17.66 -10.33 8.88
CA PRO A 18 18.76 -11.15 9.40
C PRO A 18 19.22 -12.26 8.44
N TRP A 19 18.33 -12.74 7.58
CA TRP A 19 18.65 -13.77 6.61
C TRP A 19 19.42 -13.25 5.39
N HIS A 20 19.49 -11.92 5.21
CA HIS A 20 20.12 -11.33 4.03
C HIS A 20 21.63 -11.49 4.09
N PRO A 21 22.29 -11.89 2.99
CA PRO A 21 23.74 -12.09 2.99
C PRO A 21 24.55 -10.80 2.93
N GLY A 22 23.93 -9.67 2.60
CA GLY A 22 24.59 -8.39 2.42
C GLY A 22 24.22 -7.36 3.47
N ARG A 23 24.24 -6.09 3.07
CA ARG A 23 24.03 -4.95 3.97
C ARG A 23 22.66 -4.92 4.63
N CYS A 24 21.64 -5.45 3.96
CA CYS A 24 20.27 -5.41 4.48
C CYS A 24 20.09 -6.26 5.74
N ARG A 25 21.07 -7.09 6.08
CA ARG A 25 21.06 -7.83 7.35
C ARG A 25 21.17 -6.90 8.55
N ARG A 26 21.80 -5.72 8.36
CA ARG A 26 21.97 -4.76 9.43
C ARG A 26 20.75 -3.84 9.52
N LEU A 27 20.56 -3.29 10.71
CA LEU A 27 19.53 -2.29 10.92
C LEU A 27 19.77 -1.07 10.03
N HIS A 28 18.76 -0.67 9.26
CA HIS A 28 18.84 0.50 8.39
C HIS A 28 17.44 1.06 8.18
N GLY A 29 17.38 2.31 7.72
CA GLY A 29 16.12 3.00 7.51
C GLY A 29 15.91 3.43 6.08
N HIS A 30 14.64 3.64 5.74
CA HIS A 30 14.23 4.14 4.44
C HIS A 30 13.16 5.21 4.59
N HIS A 31 13.11 6.08 3.59
CA HIS A 31 11.96 6.94 3.37
C HIS A 31 11.04 6.21 2.41
N TYR A 32 10.03 5.55 2.95
CA TYR A 32 9.09 4.77 2.14
C TYR A 32 8.06 5.68 1.50
N ARG A 33 7.65 5.32 0.29
CA ARG A 33 6.53 5.98 -0.39
C ARG A 33 5.55 4.90 -0.83
N CYS A 34 4.29 5.07 -0.46
CA CYS A 34 3.23 4.12 -0.82
C CYS A 34 2.22 4.82 -1.72
N GLU A 35 2.06 4.31 -2.94
CA GLU A 35 1.06 4.81 -3.90
C GLU A 35 -0.04 3.78 -3.99
N VAL A 36 -1.28 4.21 -3.82
CA VAL A 36 -2.43 3.31 -3.95
C VAL A 36 -3.35 3.83 -5.05
N THR A 37 -3.86 2.92 -5.85
CA THR A 37 -4.76 3.22 -6.96
C THR A 37 -6.04 2.42 -6.79
N VAL A 38 -7.17 3.13 -6.86
CA VAL A 38 -8.49 2.52 -6.78
C VAL A 38 -9.25 2.82 -8.06
N THR A 39 -10.24 1.99 -8.37
CA THR A 39 -11.13 2.19 -9.51
C THR A 39 -12.54 1.84 -9.12
N GLY A 40 -13.50 2.49 -9.76
CA GLY A 40 -14.91 2.22 -9.51
C GLY A 40 -15.78 3.17 -10.31
N PRO A 41 -17.10 3.03 -10.17
CA PRO A 41 -18.03 3.94 -10.85
C PRO A 41 -17.98 5.32 -10.23
N LEU A 42 -18.29 6.33 -11.02
CA LEU A 42 -18.49 7.66 -10.50
C LEU A 42 -19.82 7.67 -9.73
N ASP A 43 -19.83 8.34 -8.58
CA ASP A 43 -21.05 8.53 -7.82
C ASP A 43 -21.83 9.74 -8.37
N GLU A 44 -22.91 10.12 -7.72
CA GLU A 44 -23.75 11.24 -8.17
C GLU A 44 -23.05 12.59 -8.10
N ARG A 45 -21.94 12.68 -7.40
CA ARG A 45 -21.11 13.88 -7.35
C ARG A 45 -20.04 13.89 -8.45
N GLY A 46 -19.92 12.80 -9.22
CA GLY A 46 -18.94 12.67 -10.29
C GLY A 46 -17.54 12.26 -9.82
N ILE A 47 -17.43 11.58 -8.69
CA ILE A 47 -16.14 11.12 -8.16
C ILE A 47 -16.18 9.63 -7.87
N VAL A 48 -15.02 8.99 -7.95
CA VAL A 48 -14.84 7.59 -7.54
C VAL A 48 -14.77 7.51 -6.02
N VAL A 49 -13.98 8.39 -5.42
CA VAL A 49 -13.81 8.50 -3.97
C VAL A 49 -13.28 9.89 -3.67
N ASP A 50 -13.68 10.43 -2.53
CA ASP A 50 -13.15 11.71 -2.06
C ASP A 50 -11.69 11.54 -1.65
N PHE A 51 -10.81 12.42 -2.15
CA PHE A 51 -9.39 12.37 -1.79
C PHE A 51 -9.16 12.49 -0.29
N GLU A 52 -9.98 13.26 0.41
CA GLU A 52 -9.84 13.35 1.88
C GLU A 52 -10.14 12.02 2.55
N GLN A 53 -11.11 11.27 2.05
CA GLN A 53 -11.44 9.95 2.60
C GLN A 53 -10.34 8.93 2.33
N ILE A 54 -9.77 8.93 1.12
CA ILE A 54 -8.68 8.01 0.84
C ILE A 54 -7.44 8.38 1.64
N ASP A 55 -7.19 9.67 1.86
CA ASP A 55 -6.06 10.10 2.69
C ASP A 55 -6.22 9.66 4.14
N GLU A 56 -7.44 9.67 4.68
CA GLU A 56 -7.70 9.16 6.03
C GLU A 56 -7.46 7.66 6.11
N ILE A 57 -7.86 6.91 5.08
CA ILE A 57 -7.59 5.48 5.00
C ILE A 57 -6.09 5.22 4.98
N LEU A 58 -5.34 5.99 4.19
CA LEU A 58 -3.89 5.86 4.13
C LEU A 58 -3.23 6.20 5.46
N ALA A 59 -3.73 7.20 6.17
CA ALA A 59 -3.22 7.53 7.50
C ALA A 59 -3.41 6.35 8.45
N THR A 60 -4.59 5.77 8.47
CA THR A 60 -4.91 4.64 9.35
C THR A 60 -4.13 3.38 8.99
N ALA A 61 -4.08 3.06 7.70
CA ALA A 61 -3.49 1.81 7.23
C ALA A 61 -1.96 1.86 7.15
N VAL A 62 -1.37 3.04 6.98
CA VAL A 62 0.05 3.18 6.69
C VAL A 62 0.75 4.02 7.74
N THR A 63 0.45 5.31 7.81
CA THR A 63 1.18 6.25 8.67
C THR A 63 1.09 5.86 10.14
N ASP A 64 -0.11 5.61 10.63
CA ASP A 64 -0.33 5.30 12.05
C ASP A 64 0.32 3.98 12.46
N ARG A 65 0.53 3.07 11.52
CA ARG A 65 1.09 1.75 11.81
C ARG A 65 2.60 1.69 11.66
N PHE A 66 3.15 2.38 10.68
CA PHE A 66 4.52 2.15 10.25
C PHE A 66 5.45 3.34 10.41
N ASP A 67 4.93 4.57 10.50
CA ASP A 67 5.79 5.75 10.53
C ASP A 67 6.57 5.81 11.85
N HIS A 68 7.89 6.01 11.73
CA HIS A 68 8.82 6.08 12.86
C HIS A 68 8.85 4.80 13.69
N GLN A 69 8.66 3.65 13.02
CA GLN A 69 8.66 2.35 13.68
C GLN A 69 9.84 1.49 13.25
N LEU A 70 10.21 0.55 14.10
CA LEU A 70 11.03 -0.58 13.70
C LEU A 70 10.07 -1.64 13.15
N LEU A 71 10.14 -1.87 11.85
CA LEU A 71 9.17 -2.74 11.18
C LEU A 71 9.25 -4.19 11.65
N ASN A 72 10.40 -4.60 12.17
CA ASN A 72 10.55 -5.95 12.75
C ASN A 72 9.67 -6.16 13.99
N ASP A 73 9.22 -5.06 14.63
CA ASP A 73 8.28 -5.17 15.77
C ASP A 73 6.86 -5.45 15.28
N ILE A 74 6.57 -5.18 14.01
CA ILE A 74 5.22 -5.33 13.44
C ILE A 74 5.11 -6.60 12.63
N LEU A 75 6.14 -6.89 11.82
CA LEU A 75 6.18 -8.08 10.96
C LEU A 75 7.45 -8.86 11.27
N SER A 76 7.34 -10.19 11.33
CA SER A 76 8.49 -11.04 11.61
C SER A 76 9.54 -10.98 10.49
N ASN A 77 9.11 -10.72 9.26
CA ASN A 77 10.00 -10.60 8.10
C ASN A 77 9.57 -9.40 7.26
N PRO A 78 9.99 -8.16 7.64
CA PRO A 78 9.48 -6.94 7.02
C PRO A 78 10.18 -6.60 5.71
N THR A 79 10.05 -7.47 4.72
CA THR A 79 10.43 -7.16 3.35
C THR A 79 9.42 -6.18 2.76
N ALA A 80 9.83 -5.44 1.73
CA ALA A 80 8.91 -4.53 1.04
C ALA A 80 7.68 -5.28 0.53
N GLU A 81 7.86 -6.50 0.05
CA GLU A 81 6.75 -7.33 -0.43
C GLU A 81 5.73 -7.62 0.66
N LEU A 82 6.20 -8.02 1.83
CA LEU A 82 5.29 -8.39 2.93
C LEU A 82 4.68 -7.15 3.60
N ILE A 83 5.42 -6.05 3.67
CA ILE A 83 4.85 -4.78 4.14
C ILE A 83 3.74 -4.33 3.19
N ALA A 84 3.99 -4.40 1.89
CA ALA A 84 2.99 -4.02 0.88
C ALA A 84 1.73 -4.88 0.99
N ALA A 85 1.88 -6.18 1.21
CA ALA A 85 0.74 -7.09 1.37
C ALA A 85 -0.09 -6.73 2.61
N GLU A 86 0.57 -6.39 3.71
CA GLU A 86 -0.08 -5.97 4.93
C GLU A 86 -0.87 -4.67 4.73
N ILE A 87 -0.29 -3.72 4.04
CA ILE A 87 -0.96 -2.45 3.72
C ILE A 87 -2.18 -2.71 2.82
N TRP A 88 -2.03 -3.56 1.80
CA TRP A 88 -3.12 -3.91 0.89
C TRP A 88 -4.33 -4.42 1.67
N GLU A 89 -4.11 -5.38 2.56
CA GLU A 89 -5.20 -5.98 3.32
C GLU A 89 -5.92 -4.93 4.19
N SER A 90 -5.16 -4.04 4.81
CA SER A 90 -5.75 -2.98 5.65
C SER A 90 -6.59 -2.01 4.83
N ILE A 91 -6.09 -1.59 3.67
CA ILE A 91 -6.81 -0.65 2.80
C ILE A 91 -8.06 -1.32 2.24
N ALA A 92 -7.93 -2.56 1.76
CA ALA A 92 -9.07 -3.29 1.19
C ALA A 92 -10.20 -3.47 2.21
N ALA A 93 -9.85 -3.62 3.49
CA ALA A 93 -10.85 -3.74 4.55
C ALA A 93 -11.54 -2.42 4.86
N LEU A 94 -10.86 -1.29 4.70
CA LEU A 94 -11.40 0.03 5.06
C LEU A 94 -12.21 0.68 3.93
N LEU A 95 -11.88 0.39 2.68
CA LEU A 95 -12.51 1.04 1.53
C LEU A 95 -14.02 0.92 1.47
N PRO A 96 -14.62 -0.27 1.70
CA PRO A 96 -16.08 -0.43 1.50
C PRO A 96 -16.94 0.48 2.35
N ALA A 97 -16.41 1.02 3.44
CA ALA A 97 -17.17 1.92 4.31
C ALA A 97 -17.40 3.30 3.67
N VAL A 98 -16.59 3.68 2.67
CA VAL A 98 -16.63 5.03 2.11
C VAL A 98 -16.84 5.06 0.60
N THR A 99 -16.68 3.95 -0.10
CA THR A 99 -16.76 3.94 -1.56
C THR A 99 -17.09 2.55 -2.09
N ALA A 100 -17.65 2.50 -3.30
CA ALA A 100 -17.82 1.27 -4.05
C ALA A 100 -16.55 0.91 -4.84
N ALA A 101 -15.54 1.76 -4.79
CA ALA A 101 -14.28 1.53 -5.51
C ALA A 101 -13.49 0.37 -4.93
N GLU A 102 -12.67 -0.23 -5.77
CA GLU A 102 -11.80 -1.34 -5.37
C GLU A 102 -10.35 -0.94 -5.52
N LEU A 103 -9.52 -1.42 -4.61
CA LEU A 103 -8.07 -1.27 -4.69
C LEU A 103 -7.57 -2.14 -5.84
N VAL A 104 -6.86 -1.54 -6.80
CA VAL A 104 -6.36 -2.28 -7.97
C VAL A 104 -4.86 -2.33 -8.07
N ARG A 105 -4.15 -1.38 -7.45
CA ARG A 105 -2.70 -1.32 -7.50
C ARG A 105 -2.15 -0.67 -6.25
N LEU A 106 -1.04 -1.19 -5.78
CA LEU A 106 -0.29 -0.57 -4.68
C LEU A 106 1.19 -0.69 -5.02
N ARG A 107 1.90 0.42 -4.95
CA ARG A 107 3.35 0.46 -5.10
C ARG A 107 3.98 0.90 -3.79
N LEU A 108 4.93 0.14 -3.29
CA LEU A 108 5.69 0.51 -2.11
C LEU A 108 7.15 0.71 -2.50
N PHE A 109 7.61 1.95 -2.44
CA PHE A 109 8.98 2.32 -2.74
C PHE A 109 9.80 2.28 -1.46
N GLU A 110 10.88 1.49 -1.46
CA GLU A 110 11.89 1.55 -0.41
C GLU A 110 12.85 2.70 -0.65
N THR A 111 13.18 2.94 -1.91
CA THR A 111 13.99 4.05 -2.36
C THR A 111 13.29 4.68 -3.55
N PRO A 112 13.71 5.88 -4.00
CA PRO A 112 13.11 6.46 -5.20
C PRO A 112 13.23 5.58 -6.45
N GLU A 113 14.23 4.68 -6.49
CA GLU A 113 14.52 3.86 -7.66
C GLU A 113 13.98 2.43 -7.57
N SER A 114 13.53 1.98 -6.40
CA SER A 114 13.16 0.57 -6.22
C SER A 114 11.84 0.44 -5.49
N TYR A 115 10.91 -0.27 -6.12
CA TYR A 115 9.61 -0.51 -5.50
C TYR A 115 9.10 -1.90 -5.83
N VAL A 116 8.18 -2.37 -4.98
CA VAL A 116 7.37 -3.54 -5.27
C VAL A 116 5.97 -3.07 -5.65
N GLU A 117 5.30 -3.86 -6.48
CA GLU A 117 3.95 -3.51 -6.93
C GLU A 117 3.04 -4.72 -6.75
N LEU A 118 1.91 -4.47 -6.12
CA LEU A 118 0.81 -5.42 -6.04
C LEU A 118 -0.29 -4.94 -6.97
N VAL A 119 -0.83 -5.85 -7.75
CA VAL A 119 -1.88 -5.56 -8.73
C VAL A 119 -3.02 -6.54 -8.50
N ARG A 120 -4.24 -6.04 -8.52
CA ARG A 120 -5.41 -6.91 -8.38
C ARG A 120 -5.44 -7.94 -9.50
N ASP A 121 -5.68 -9.17 -9.13
CA ASP A 121 -5.63 -10.31 -10.03
C ASP A 121 -6.98 -10.52 -10.74
N SER A 122 -7.62 -9.42 -11.15
CA SER A 122 -8.95 -9.47 -11.74
C SER A 122 -8.97 -10.20 -13.07
N ASP A 123 -7.89 -10.09 -13.85
CA ASP A 123 -7.80 -10.78 -15.13
C ASP A 123 -7.81 -12.28 -14.94
N ARG A 124 -7.10 -12.76 -13.93
CA ARG A 124 -7.13 -14.17 -13.62
C ARG A 124 -8.53 -14.60 -13.21
N ALA A 125 -9.19 -13.82 -12.35
CA ALA A 125 -10.57 -14.09 -11.97
C ALA A 125 -11.47 -14.08 -13.19
N GLY A 126 -11.25 -13.10 -14.07
CA GLY A 126 -11.95 -12.98 -15.32
C GLY A 126 -11.69 -14.11 -16.29
N HIS A 127 -10.53 -14.75 -16.21
CA HIS A 127 -10.13 -15.84 -17.11
C HIS A 127 -10.25 -17.20 -16.46
N GLY A 128 -10.50 -17.24 -15.19
CA GLY A 128 -10.60 -18.49 -14.45
C GLY A 128 -11.76 -19.34 -14.87
N ARG A 129 -12.25 -19.05 -16.00
CA ARG A 129 -13.39 -19.72 -16.56
C ARG A 129 -13.02 -20.62 -17.67
#